data_cf7a347c2f5debb0dab6f36eb626a425
#
_entry.id   cf7a347c2f5debb0dab6f36eb626a425
#
_cell.length_a   1.000
_cell.length_b   1.000
_cell.length_c   1.000
_cell.angle_alpha   90.00
_cell.angle_beta   90.00
_cell.angle_gamma   90.00
#
_symmetry.space_group_name_H-M   'P 1'
#
loop_
_entity.id
_entity.type
_entity.pdbx_description
1 polymer ?
#
loop_
_entity_poly.entity_id
_entity_poly.type
_entity_poly.pdbx_seq_one_letter_code
_entity_poly.pdbx_strand_id
1 'polypeptide(L)'
;MEYEIVVGLEVHAELNTETKIYCSCKNSFGSEVNSNCCPVCTGMPGTLPVLNEKVVDYAIRMGHALHCTINNVCKQDRKNYFYPDLPKAYQISQYDIPLCEHGYLDIVMDEEGHTKPIGVTRIHIEEDAGKLLHSDRFSGSLVDMNRCCVPLIEIVSEPDIRSSKEAKSYLEGIKAILGYLDISDCKMQEGSIRCDVNVSVRPKGSDVFGTRVEMKNVNSFSAAERAIDYEASRQIAVLEKGGVVLQETRRWDDVNGISEVLRSKEDAQDYRYFPDPDLLTIVVDEEHVEELRQSIPELPVHRLQRYLNDYKLPYFDSNLLVENVDKAEFFEKTAALGVAPKTVTNWLLGDITKILNEKNCTLADTSMTPEKLSELIGLIDRKEISNNAGKTVLDEIIFSDKTPTEVVEEKGLKQISDTSFLEKIADEVLAANPKAVEDYKKGKTNVVGFLVGQCMRASKGQGNPNSLREILEKKIAEL
;
A
#
# COMPACT_ATOMS: atom_id res chain seq x y z
N MET A 1 4.54 -34.38 16.37
CA MET A 1 4.68 -33.31 17.37
C MET A 1 4.07 -32.07 16.76
N GLU A 2 3.32 -31.23 17.49
CA GLU A 2 2.79 -29.99 16.94
C GLU A 2 3.89 -28.91 17.02
N TYR A 3 4.13 -28.20 15.93
CA TYR A 3 5.11 -27.12 15.87
C TYR A 3 4.41 -25.77 15.70
N GLU A 4 5.02 -24.71 16.21
CA GLU A 4 4.66 -23.33 15.92
C GLU A 4 5.76 -22.63 15.12
N ILE A 5 5.35 -21.76 14.23
CA ILE A 5 6.24 -20.92 13.43
C ILE A 5 6.66 -19.71 14.27
N VAL A 6 7.91 -19.31 14.13
CA VAL A 6 8.46 -18.10 14.72
C VAL A 6 9.14 -17.31 13.62
N VAL A 7 8.67 -16.09 13.37
CA VAL A 7 9.20 -15.22 12.32
C VAL A 7 9.65 -13.89 12.90
N GLY A 8 10.80 -13.40 12.43
CA GLY A 8 11.27 -12.03 12.56
C GLY A 8 11.50 -11.44 11.18
N LEU A 9 11.28 -10.15 11.04
CA LEU A 9 11.40 -9.42 9.78
C LEU A 9 12.41 -8.28 9.90
N GLU A 10 13.19 -8.09 8.85
CA GLU A 10 14.07 -6.93 8.66
C GLU A 10 13.56 -6.19 7.43
N VAL A 11 13.05 -4.97 7.62
CA VAL A 11 12.45 -4.17 6.55
C VAL A 11 13.32 -2.95 6.29
N HIS A 12 13.82 -2.85 5.06
CA HIS A 12 14.59 -1.69 4.59
C HIS A 12 13.68 -0.80 3.75
N ALA A 13 13.66 0.48 4.05
CA ALA A 13 12.90 1.48 3.28
C ALA A 13 13.81 2.64 2.86
N GLU A 14 13.88 2.90 1.54
CA GLU A 14 14.51 4.10 1.01
C GLU A 14 13.65 5.32 1.36
N LEU A 15 14.30 6.38 1.84
CA LEU A 15 13.62 7.62 2.22
C LEU A 15 13.59 8.61 1.05
N ASN A 16 12.47 9.30 0.87
CA ASN A 16 12.23 10.22 -0.25
C ASN A 16 12.78 11.65 -0.02
N THR A 17 13.96 11.77 0.58
CA THR A 17 14.63 13.06 0.74
C THR A 17 15.08 13.64 -0.60
N GLU A 18 15.27 14.96 -0.68
CA GLU A 18 15.75 15.62 -1.92
C GLU A 18 17.19 15.22 -2.28
N THR A 19 18.03 15.05 -1.25
CA THR A 19 19.43 14.67 -1.43
C THR A 19 19.73 13.35 -0.70
N LYS A 20 20.80 12.70 -1.11
CA LYS A 20 21.32 11.49 -0.47
C LYS A 20 21.71 11.75 0.98
N ILE A 21 21.95 10.66 1.76
CA ILE A 21 22.18 10.77 3.20
C ILE A 21 23.46 11.51 3.57
N TYR A 22 24.54 11.37 2.79
CA TYR A 22 25.85 11.96 3.13
C TYR A 22 26.42 12.92 2.10
N CYS A 23 25.68 13.25 1.04
CA CYS A 23 26.12 14.18 0.00
C CYS A 23 24.96 14.92 -0.63
N SER A 24 25.27 15.94 -1.45
CA SER A 24 24.29 16.77 -2.15
C SER A 24 23.76 16.20 -3.47
N CYS A 25 24.15 14.96 -3.85
CA CYS A 25 23.55 14.33 -5.02
C CYS A 25 22.05 14.17 -4.84
N LYS A 26 21.30 14.36 -5.92
CA LYS A 26 19.84 14.17 -5.89
C LYS A 26 19.50 12.74 -5.52
N ASN A 27 18.54 12.54 -4.66
CA ASN A 27 17.97 11.25 -4.35
C ASN A 27 16.85 10.96 -5.34
N SER A 28 17.16 10.27 -6.45
CA SER A 28 16.18 9.97 -7.51
C SER A 28 16.45 8.64 -8.17
N PHE A 29 15.39 7.89 -8.45
CA PHE A 29 15.41 6.65 -9.21
C PHE A 29 15.42 6.93 -10.73
N GLY A 30 16.00 6.00 -11.53
CA GLY A 30 15.90 6.00 -12.98
C GLY A 30 16.84 6.95 -13.72
N SER A 31 17.84 7.54 -13.04
CA SER A 31 18.89 8.31 -13.70
C SER A 31 19.78 7.42 -14.59
N GLU A 32 20.43 8.03 -15.61
CA GLU A 32 21.43 7.31 -16.41
C GLU A 32 22.51 6.70 -15.51
N VAL A 33 22.96 5.48 -15.84
CA VAL A 33 23.93 4.72 -15.03
C VAL A 33 25.16 5.55 -14.70
N ASN A 34 25.54 5.62 -13.43
CA ASN A 34 26.68 6.38 -12.91
C ASN A 34 26.65 7.91 -13.19
N SER A 35 25.49 8.48 -13.50
CA SER A 35 25.35 9.93 -13.73
C SER A 35 25.00 10.70 -12.47
N ASN A 36 24.46 10.04 -11.45
CA ASN A 36 24.00 10.65 -10.19
C ASN A 36 24.85 10.17 -9.02
N CYS A 37 26.16 10.37 -9.11
CA CYS A 37 27.11 10.06 -8.05
C CYS A 37 28.23 11.10 -8.01
N CYS A 38 28.85 11.28 -6.84
CA CYS A 38 29.92 12.24 -6.60
C CYS A 38 31.07 11.57 -5.83
N PRO A 39 32.23 12.25 -5.67
CA PRO A 39 33.35 11.70 -4.91
C PRO A 39 33.00 11.23 -3.47
N VAL A 40 32.02 11.86 -2.81
CA VAL A 40 31.60 11.47 -1.45
C VAL A 40 30.86 10.13 -1.48
N CYS A 41 29.78 9.98 -2.26
CA CYS A 41 29.01 8.75 -2.30
C CYS A 41 29.75 7.58 -2.96
N THR A 42 30.80 7.85 -3.75
CA THR A 42 31.68 6.83 -4.30
C THR A 42 32.93 6.55 -3.46
N GLY A 43 33.06 7.22 -2.28
CA GLY A 43 34.13 6.96 -1.33
C GLY A 43 35.53 7.31 -1.82
N MET A 44 35.69 8.38 -2.60
CA MET A 44 36.99 8.82 -3.09
C MET A 44 37.88 9.32 -1.92
N PRO A 45 39.19 9.08 -1.95
CA PRO A 45 40.09 9.51 -0.89
C PRO A 45 40.01 11.03 -0.61
N GLY A 46 39.93 11.40 0.67
CA GLY A 46 39.88 12.80 1.11
C GLY A 46 38.50 13.45 1.13
N THR A 47 37.44 12.70 0.81
CA THR A 47 36.06 13.17 0.96
C THR A 47 35.50 12.88 2.34
N LEU A 48 34.64 13.78 2.85
CA LEU A 48 33.99 13.63 4.15
C LEU A 48 32.46 13.59 3.96
N PRO A 49 31.76 12.64 4.64
CA PRO A 49 30.32 12.58 4.66
C PRO A 49 29.72 13.74 5.49
N VAL A 50 28.55 14.22 5.09
CA VAL A 50 27.75 15.18 5.87
C VAL A 50 26.32 14.65 5.98
N LEU A 51 25.89 14.38 7.20
CA LEU A 51 24.56 13.81 7.46
C LEU A 51 23.44 14.76 7.04
N ASN A 52 22.48 14.22 6.29
CA ASN A 52 21.24 14.91 5.93
C ASN A 52 20.27 14.87 7.13
N GLU A 53 19.99 16.04 7.70
CA GLU A 53 19.11 16.19 8.88
C GLU A 53 17.69 15.60 8.63
N LYS A 54 17.18 15.72 7.40
CA LYS A 54 15.84 15.20 7.05
C LYS A 54 15.72 13.68 7.21
N VAL A 55 16.82 12.95 7.06
CA VAL A 55 16.86 11.50 7.30
C VAL A 55 16.60 11.19 8.77
N VAL A 56 17.18 12.00 9.68
CA VAL A 56 16.96 11.86 11.13
C VAL A 56 15.51 12.15 11.48
N ASP A 57 14.93 13.24 10.96
CA ASP A 57 13.51 13.59 11.14
C ASP A 57 12.57 12.45 10.70
N TYR A 58 12.83 11.89 9.52
CA TYR A 58 12.01 10.82 8.98
C TYR A 58 12.08 9.54 9.82
N ALA A 59 13.29 9.18 10.28
CA ALA A 59 13.47 8.03 11.14
C ALA A 59 12.80 8.23 12.52
N ILE A 60 12.86 9.44 13.11
CA ILE A 60 12.16 9.76 14.36
C ILE A 60 10.64 9.69 14.18
N ARG A 61 10.09 10.24 13.09
CA ARG A 61 8.67 10.14 12.79
C ARG A 61 8.22 8.68 12.66
N MET A 62 9.01 7.84 11.98
CA MET A 62 8.74 6.41 11.91
C MET A 62 8.83 5.75 13.30
N GLY A 63 9.83 6.12 14.10
CA GLY A 63 9.99 5.66 15.49
C GLY A 63 8.76 5.97 16.35
N HIS A 64 8.25 7.18 16.28
CA HIS A 64 7.03 7.54 17.00
C HIS A 64 5.80 6.78 16.51
N ALA A 65 5.66 6.59 15.18
CA ALA A 65 4.55 5.84 14.60
C ALA A 65 4.57 4.36 14.99
N LEU A 66 5.75 3.83 15.33
CA LEU A 66 5.95 2.47 15.86
C LEU A 66 6.16 2.43 17.37
N HIS A 67 5.78 3.49 18.09
CA HIS A 67 5.86 3.56 19.56
C HIS A 67 7.26 3.28 20.14
N CYS A 68 8.30 3.57 19.37
CA CYS A 68 9.68 3.41 19.82
C CYS A 68 10.10 4.48 20.85
N THR A 69 11.05 4.13 21.68
CA THR A 69 11.87 5.10 22.43
C THR A 69 12.86 5.74 21.45
N ILE A 70 12.94 7.07 21.45
CA ILE A 70 13.90 7.82 20.64
C ILE A 70 15.16 8.09 21.47
N ASN A 71 16.33 7.72 20.96
CA ASN A 71 17.62 8.03 21.56
C ASN A 71 18.07 9.43 21.15
N ASN A 72 17.98 10.38 22.07
CA ASN A 72 18.35 11.78 21.82
C ASN A 72 19.86 11.95 21.52
N VAL A 73 20.66 10.96 21.86
CA VAL A 73 22.09 10.90 21.55
C VAL A 73 22.40 9.56 20.94
N CYS A 74 22.77 9.53 19.68
CA CYS A 74 23.15 8.32 18.97
C CYS A 74 24.35 8.57 18.05
N LYS A 75 24.90 7.50 17.50
CA LYS A 75 26.09 7.57 16.64
C LYS A 75 25.90 6.74 15.39
N GLN A 76 26.80 6.98 14.44
CA GLN A 76 26.90 6.17 13.23
C GLN A 76 28.17 5.34 13.27
N ASP A 77 28.06 4.08 12.84
CA ASP A 77 29.11 3.08 12.86
C ASP A 77 29.45 2.63 11.44
N ARG A 78 30.69 2.21 11.23
CA ARG A 78 31.12 1.53 10.03
C ARG A 78 30.90 0.04 10.15
N LYS A 79 30.02 -0.50 9.28
CA LYS A 79 29.80 -1.93 9.05
C LYS A 79 30.77 -2.40 7.98
N ASN A 80 31.85 -3.05 8.36
CA ASN A 80 32.94 -3.37 7.43
C ASN A 80 32.68 -4.69 6.73
N TYR A 81 32.54 -4.64 5.40
CA TYR A 81 32.53 -5.82 4.53
C TYR A 81 32.96 -5.42 3.12
N PHE A 82 33.45 -6.37 2.38
CA PHE A 82 33.97 -6.13 1.05
C PHE A 82 33.02 -6.71 0.00
N TYR A 83 32.45 -5.82 -0.83
CA TYR A 83 31.60 -6.22 -1.95
C TYR A 83 31.72 -5.20 -3.10
N PRO A 84 31.54 -5.60 -4.39
CA PRO A 84 31.79 -4.71 -5.54
C PRO A 84 30.95 -3.44 -5.58
N ASP A 85 29.74 -3.47 -5.06
CA ASP A 85 28.81 -2.32 -5.01
C ASP A 85 28.99 -1.45 -3.76
N LEU A 86 29.95 -1.77 -2.92
CA LEU A 86 30.30 -1.01 -1.72
C LEU A 86 31.66 -0.30 -1.91
N PRO A 87 31.69 0.92 -2.50
CA PRO A 87 32.92 1.54 -2.96
C PRO A 87 33.88 1.91 -1.84
N LYS A 88 33.39 2.12 -0.61
CA LYS A 88 34.17 2.43 0.58
C LYS A 88 34.73 1.18 1.29
N ALA A 89 34.29 -0.03 0.90
CA ALA A 89 34.50 -1.28 1.60
C ALA A 89 33.87 -1.31 3.02
N TYR A 90 33.00 -0.38 3.34
CA TYR A 90 32.14 -0.35 4.50
C TYR A 90 30.82 0.36 4.18
N GLN A 91 29.78 0.07 4.94
CA GLN A 91 28.51 0.78 4.95
C GLN A 91 28.41 1.57 6.24
N ILE A 92 27.99 2.84 6.16
CA ILE A 92 27.66 3.61 7.35
C ILE A 92 26.25 3.20 7.79
N SER A 93 26.14 2.80 9.06
CA SER A 93 24.92 2.29 9.69
C SER A 93 24.90 2.66 11.17
N GLN A 94 24.07 2.03 12.00
CA GLN A 94 24.08 2.16 13.46
C GLN A 94 24.02 0.77 14.10
N TYR A 95 24.77 0.52 15.15
CA TYR A 95 24.85 -0.81 15.75
C TYR A 95 24.33 -0.85 17.20
N ASP A 96 25.11 -0.32 18.15
CA ASP A 96 24.81 -0.43 19.57
C ASP A 96 23.97 0.70 20.15
N ILE A 97 23.90 1.86 19.49
CA ILE A 97 23.05 2.99 19.89
C ILE A 97 22.28 3.47 18.64
N PRO A 98 21.26 2.73 18.20
CA PRO A 98 20.41 3.14 17.08
C PRO A 98 19.56 4.35 17.45
N LEU A 99 18.97 5.02 16.46
CA LEU A 99 18.15 6.21 16.70
C LEU A 99 16.84 5.88 17.44
N CYS A 100 16.21 4.73 17.16
CA CYS A 100 14.95 4.32 17.80
C CYS A 100 15.03 2.86 18.25
N GLU A 101 14.44 2.56 19.43
CA GLU A 101 14.44 1.23 20.05
C GLU A 101 13.11 0.90 20.73
N HIS A 102 12.88 -0.39 20.94
CA HIS A 102 11.83 -0.91 21.82
C HIS A 102 10.42 -0.40 21.52
N GLY A 103 10.02 -0.52 20.27
CA GLY A 103 8.67 -0.16 19.84
C GLY A 103 7.77 -1.37 19.57
N TYR A 104 6.64 -1.09 18.93
CA TYR A 104 5.74 -2.13 18.41
C TYR A 104 4.86 -1.60 17.29
N LEU A 105 4.33 -2.54 16.49
CA LEU A 105 3.28 -2.30 15.51
C LEU A 105 2.07 -3.18 15.84
N ASP A 106 0.91 -2.58 15.98
CA ASP A 106 -0.35 -3.32 16.05
C ASP A 106 -0.77 -3.81 14.65
N ILE A 107 -0.75 -5.14 14.45
CA ILE A 107 -1.25 -5.77 13.23
C ILE A 107 -2.70 -6.19 13.40
N VAL A 108 -3.49 -6.09 12.34
CA VAL A 108 -4.90 -6.52 12.34
C VAL A 108 -4.97 -8.04 12.14
N MET A 109 -5.73 -8.73 13.02
CA MET A 109 -5.81 -10.18 13.09
C MET A 109 -7.06 -10.76 12.41
N ASP A 110 -8.15 -10.01 12.38
CA ASP A 110 -9.46 -10.47 11.90
C ASP A 110 -10.30 -9.33 11.31
N GLU A 111 -11.45 -9.69 10.76
CA GLU A 111 -12.38 -8.76 10.13
C GLU A 111 -13.14 -7.87 11.14
N GLU A 112 -13.10 -8.20 12.42
CA GLU A 112 -13.63 -7.39 13.52
C GLU A 112 -12.67 -6.27 13.92
N GLY A 113 -11.42 -6.31 13.43
CA GLY A 113 -10.40 -5.29 13.70
C GLY A 113 -9.64 -5.50 15.01
N HIS A 114 -9.65 -6.72 15.56
CA HIS A 114 -8.78 -7.05 16.69
C HIS A 114 -7.32 -6.96 16.28
N THR A 115 -6.49 -6.47 17.18
CA THR A 115 -5.06 -6.27 16.90
C THR A 115 -4.17 -7.13 17.78
N LYS A 116 -2.96 -7.37 17.27
CA LYS A 116 -1.87 -8.01 18.01
C LYS A 116 -0.62 -7.13 17.88
N PRO A 117 0.01 -6.73 18.99
CA PRO A 117 1.28 -6.03 18.94
C PRO A 117 2.41 -6.98 18.50
N ILE A 118 3.20 -6.54 17.53
CA ILE A 118 4.46 -7.15 17.13
C ILE A 118 5.57 -6.19 17.52
N GLY A 119 6.48 -6.65 18.38
CA GLY A 119 7.59 -5.84 18.85
C GLY A 119 8.51 -5.37 17.74
N VAL A 120 9.06 -4.18 17.90
CA VAL A 120 10.12 -3.61 17.08
C VAL A 120 11.36 -3.43 17.94
N THR A 121 12.41 -4.18 17.62
CA THR A 121 13.68 -4.12 18.36
C THR A 121 14.32 -2.75 18.20
N ARG A 122 14.41 -2.27 16.93
CA ARG A 122 15.04 -0.99 16.58
C ARG A 122 14.63 -0.49 15.20
N ILE A 123 14.82 0.80 15.02
CA ILE A 123 14.91 1.46 13.72
C ILE A 123 16.22 2.23 13.70
N HIS A 124 17.04 1.98 12.70
CA HIS A 124 18.30 2.70 12.52
C HIS A 124 18.43 3.24 11.10
N ILE A 125 19.24 4.30 10.98
CA ILE A 125 19.55 4.94 9.69
C ILE A 125 20.81 4.33 9.09
N GLU A 126 20.82 4.17 7.79
CA GLU A 126 21.97 3.67 7.04
C GLU A 126 21.98 4.17 5.59
N GLU A 127 23.07 3.94 4.89
CA GLU A 127 23.17 4.20 3.45
C GLU A 127 22.95 2.93 2.63
N ASP A 128 22.36 3.07 1.45
CA ASP A 128 22.28 1.94 0.51
C ASP A 128 23.61 1.76 -0.26
N ALA A 129 23.87 0.53 -0.70
CA ALA A 129 24.96 0.17 -1.59
C ALA A 129 24.62 0.47 -3.06
N GLY A 130 25.59 0.39 -3.97
CA GLY A 130 25.36 0.44 -5.41
C GLY A 130 24.53 -0.73 -5.92
N LYS A 131 24.29 -0.76 -7.22
CA LYS A 131 23.54 -1.84 -7.87
C LYS A 131 24.45 -2.67 -8.76
N LEU A 132 24.46 -3.99 -8.58
CA LEU A 132 25.14 -4.92 -9.48
C LEU A 132 24.24 -5.27 -10.66
N LEU A 133 24.77 -5.15 -11.85
CA LEU A 133 24.13 -5.54 -13.10
C LEU A 133 24.88 -6.71 -13.69
N HIS A 134 24.26 -7.88 -13.68
CA HIS A 134 24.81 -9.08 -14.30
C HIS A 134 24.49 -9.09 -15.78
N SER A 135 25.46 -9.53 -16.59
CA SER A 135 25.31 -9.59 -18.05
C SER A 135 25.83 -10.93 -18.57
N ASP A 136 25.02 -11.57 -19.40
CA ASP A 136 25.42 -12.79 -20.10
C ASP A 136 26.44 -12.56 -21.24
N ARG A 137 26.71 -11.27 -21.56
CA ARG A 137 27.58 -10.88 -22.68
C ARG A 137 29.06 -10.92 -22.36
N PHE A 138 29.43 -10.90 -21.07
CA PHE A 138 30.83 -10.95 -20.62
C PHE A 138 30.92 -11.52 -19.19
N SER A 139 32.13 -12.06 -18.88
CA SER A 139 32.42 -12.57 -17.53
C SER A 139 32.67 -11.41 -16.59
N GLY A 140 31.69 -11.11 -15.71
CA GLY A 140 31.78 -10.05 -14.71
C GLY A 140 30.45 -9.35 -14.44
N SER A 141 30.44 -8.41 -13.50
CA SER A 141 29.28 -7.59 -13.15
C SER A 141 29.60 -6.12 -13.41
N LEU A 142 28.63 -5.40 -13.94
CA LEU A 142 28.69 -3.94 -14.01
C LEU A 142 28.16 -3.37 -12.68
N VAL A 143 28.70 -2.23 -12.27
CA VAL A 143 28.30 -1.56 -11.04
C VAL A 143 27.70 -0.19 -11.38
N ASP A 144 26.46 0.02 -10.94
CA ASP A 144 25.81 1.33 -10.97
C ASP A 144 25.88 1.95 -9.56
N MET A 145 26.64 3.03 -9.45
CA MET A 145 26.84 3.75 -8.18
C MET A 145 25.74 4.78 -7.88
N ASN A 146 24.75 4.93 -8.74
CA ASN A 146 23.69 5.91 -8.52
C ASN A 146 22.93 5.67 -7.20
N ARG A 147 22.82 4.41 -6.75
CA ARG A 147 22.16 4.08 -5.48
C ARG A 147 23.05 4.25 -4.26
N CYS A 148 24.39 4.33 -4.40
CA CYS A 148 25.28 4.54 -3.26
C CYS A 148 24.88 5.80 -2.46
N CYS A 149 24.81 5.68 -1.15
CA CYS A 149 24.39 6.73 -0.20
C CYS A 149 22.92 7.15 -0.34
N VAL A 150 22.04 6.37 -0.99
CA VAL A 150 20.60 6.58 -0.87
C VAL A 150 20.21 6.34 0.61
N PRO A 151 19.42 7.25 1.22
CA PRO A 151 19.05 7.11 2.62
C PRO A 151 18.15 5.91 2.85
N LEU A 152 18.49 5.07 3.80
CA LEU A 152 17.68 3.95 4.26
C LEU A 152 17.36 4.06 5.74
N ILE A 153 16.21 3.53 6.12
CA ILE A 153 15.96 3.04 7.47
C ILE A 153 15.79 1.52 7.42
N GLU A 154 16.37 0.85 8.40
CA GLU A 154 16.13 -0.56 8.65
C GLU A 154 15.29 -0.72 9.91
N ILE A 155 14.16 -1.40 9.78
CA ILE A 155 13.18 -1.70 10.83
C ILE A 155 13.29 -3.18 11.16
N VAL A 156 13.72 -3.50 12.36
CA VAL A 156 13.92 -4.88 12.82
C VAL A 156 12.82 -5.26 13.80
N SER A 157 12.02 -6.27 13.47
CA SER A 157 11.00 -6.76 14.39
C SER A 157 11.55 -7.71 15.44
N GLU A 158 10.84 -7.83 16.56
CA GLU A 158 10.98 -8.99 17.46
C GLU A 158 10.43 -10.27 16.79
N PRO A 159 10.85 -11.45 17.24
CA PRO A 159 10.37 -12.74 16.71
C PRO A 159 8.98 -13.11 17.25
N ASP A 160 8.03 -12.20 17.17
CA ASP A 160 6.67 -12.32 17.73
C ASP A 160 5.63 -12.84 16.76
N ILE A 161 5.97 -12.87 15.48
CA ILE A 161 5.10 -13.31 14.38
C ILE A 161 4.98 -14.84 14.42
N ARG A 162 3.75 -15.36 14.28
CA ARG A 162 3.43 -16.79 14.43
C ARG A 162 2.79 -17.42 13.18
N SER A 163 2.57 -16.63 12.11
CA SER A 163 2.06 -17.12 10.84
C SER A 163 2.52 -16.27 9.68
N SER A 164 2.47 -16.82 8.48
CA SER A 164 2.75 -16.09 7.24
C SER A 164 1.77 -14.92 7.00
N LYS A 165 0.50 -15.08 7.44
CA LYS A 165 -0.51 -14.01 7.39
C LYS A 165 -0.18 -12.85 8.31
N GLU A 166 0.27 -13.12 9.54
CA GLU A 166 0.73 -12.08 10.46
C GLU A 166 1.94 -11.34 9.89
N ALA A 167 2.90 -12.04 9.26
CA ALA A 167 4.03 -11.42 8.60
C ALA A 167 3.60 -10.48 7.47
N LYS A 168 2.64 -10.90 6.66
CA LYS A 168 2.07 -10.08 5.59
C LYS A 168 1.36 -8.84 6.16
N SER A 169 0.53 -9.00 7.19
CA SER A 169 -0.16 -7.88 7.86
C SER A 169 0.84 -6.88 8.44
N TYR A 170 1.96 -7.36 9.03
CA TYR A 170 3.04 -6.49 9.51
C TYR A 170 3.68 -5.69 8.38
N LEU A 171 4.03 -6.34 7.26
CA LEU A 171 4.64 -5.67 6.10
C LEU A 171 3.69 -4.64 5.45
N GLU A 172 2.41 -4.97 5.34
CA GLU A 172 1.37 -4.05 4.84
C GLU A 172 1.19 -2.86 5.79
N GLY A 173 1.23 -3.09 7.11
CA GLY A 173 1.17 -2.04 8.12
C GLY A 173 2.37 -1.08 8.05
N ILE A 174 3.61 -1.62 7.97
CA ILE A 174 4.83 -0.80 7.78
C ILE A 174 4.72 0.05 6.52
N LYS A 175 4.34 -0.55 5.39
CA LYS A 175 4.17 0.16 4.12
C LYS A 175 3.14 1.28 4.22
N ALA A 176 1.99 1.01 4.83
CA ALA A 176 0.94 2.00 5.00
C ALA A 176 1.41 3.17 5.87
N ILE A 177 2.11 2.90 6.98
CA ILE A 177 2.66 3.95 7.86
C ILE A 177 3.68 4.80 7.11
N LEU A 178 4.62 4.20 6.37
CA LEU A 178 5.61 4.93 5.56
C LEU A 178 4.95 5.88 4.57
N GLY A 179 3.86 5.44 3.92
CA GLY A 179 3.05 6.26 3.03
C GLY A 179 2.28 7.38 3.74
N TYR A 180 1.69 7.11 4.92
CA TYR A 180 0.99 8.12 5.74
C TYR A 180 1.91 9.21 6.26
N LEU A 181 3.15 8.86 6.54
CA LEU A 181 4.18 9.80 6.95
C LEU A 181 4.83 10.54 5.77
N ASP A 182 4.55 10.13 4.54
CA ASP A 182 5.17 10.66 3.31
C ASP A 182 6.71 10.62 3.36
N ILE A 183 7.27 9.52 3.86
CA ILE A 183 8.72 9.37 4.02
C ILE A 183 9.34 8.35 3.08
N SER A 184 8.53 7.53 2.39
CA SER A 184 8.98 6.58 1.37
C SER A 184 7.86 6.33 0.36
N ASP A 185 8.21 6.07 -0.90
CA ASP A 185 7.26 5.67 -1.94
C ASP A 185 6.93 4.16 -1.94
N CYS A 186 7.69 3.38 -1.18
CA CYS A 186 7.47 1.95 -0.92
C CYS A 186 7.23 1.09 -2.17
N LYS A 187 7.96 1.34 -3.26
CA LYS A 187 7.85 0.58 -4.51
C LYS A 187 8.81 -0.60 -4.52
N MET A 188 8.31 -1.81 -4.26
CA MET A 188 9.14 -3.02 -4.25
C MET A 188 9.81 -3.29 -5.60
N GLN A 189 9.16 -2.95 -6.74
CA GLN A 189 9.72 -3.14 -8.08
C GLN A 189 10.94 -2.26 -8.34
N GLU A 190 10.99 -1.08 -7.73
CA GLU A 190 12.13 -0.16 -7.79
C GLU A 190 13.17 -0.46 -6.71
N GLY A 191 12.81 -1.29 -5.71
CA GLY A 191 13.65 -1.68 -4.59
C GLY A 191 13.63 -0.69 -3.43
N SER A 192 12.73 0.30 -3.43
CA SER A 192 12.62 1.28 -2.35
C SER A 192 12.01 0.74 -1.06
N ILE A 193 11.41 -0.46 -1.08
CA ILE A 193 11.14 -1.26 0.12
C ILE A 193 11.55 -2.70 -0.13
N ARG A 194 12.28 -3.29 0.82
CA ARG A 194 12.79 -4.66 0.78
C ARG A 194 12.56 -5.32 2.13
N CYS A 195 12.40 -6.63 2.16
CA CYS A 195 12.34 -7.37 3.41
C CYS A 195 13.18 -8.64 3.35
N ASP A 196 13.89 -8.91 4.44
CA ASP A 196 14.51 -10.18 4.73
C ASP A 196 13.69 -10.88 5.83
N VAL A 197 13.45 -12.18 5.63
CA VAL A 197 12.56 -12.96 6.49
C VAL A 197 13.36 -14.00 7.26
N ASN A 198 13.31 -13.94 8.57
CA ASN A 198 13.94 -14.91 9.46
C ASN A 198 12.88 -15.90 9.95
N VAL A 199 13.01 -17.18 9.59
CA VAL A 199 12.05 -18.26 9.94
C VAL A 199 12.69 -19.30 10.80
N SER A 200 12.03 -19.68 11.89
CA SER A 200 12.32 -20.89 12.66
C SER A 200 11.03 -21.59 13.06
N VAL A 201 11.14 -22.85 13.47
CA VAL A 201 10.02 -23.61 14.06
C VAL A 201 10.45 -24.20 15.40
N ARG A 202 9.52 -24.23 16.35
CA ARG A 202 9.72 -24.84 17.67
C ARG A 202 8.52 -25.71 18.06
N PRO A 203 8.71 -26.67 18.97
CA PRO A 203 7.56 -27.38 19.54
C PRO A 203 6.57 -26.40 20.18
N LYS A 204 5.30 -26.57 19.91
CA LYS A 204 4.25 -25.69 20.45
C LYS A 204 4.29 -25.63 21.98
N GLY A 205 4.32 -24.41 22.52
CA GLY A 205 4.44 -24.16 23.95
C GLY A 205 5.88 -24.24 24.51
N SER A 206 6.90 -24.36 23.65
CA SER A 206 8.30 -24.26 24.06
C SER A 206 8.75 -22.80 24.09
N ASP A 207 9.51 -22.40 25.13
CA ASP A 207 10.16 -21.08 25.20
C ASP A 207 11.50 -21.04 24.45
N VAL A 208 12.00 -22.20 24.01
CA VAL A 208 13.29 -22.29 23.32
C VAL A 208 13.08 -22.13 21.82
N PHE A 209 13.72 -21.13 21.24
CA PHE A 209 13.68 -20.90 19.79
C PHE A 209 14.37 -22.02 19.02
N GLY A 210 13.83 -22.34 17.85
CA GLY A 210 14.48 -23.22 16.88
C GLY A 210 15.61 -22.52 16.14
N THR A 211 16.29 -23.26 15.28
CA THR A 211 17.36 -22.72 14.43
C THR A 211 16.78 -21.80 13.36
N ARG A 212 17.26 -20.57 13.34
CA ARG A 212 16.85 -19.52 12.40
C ARG A 212 17.44 -19.74 11.01
N VAL A 213 16.61 -19.61 9.98
CA VAL A 213 17.00 -19.55 8.57
C VAL A 213 16.56 -18.21 8.00
N GLU A 214 17.48 -17.50 7.37
CA GLU A 214 17.24 -16.22 6.71
C GLU A 214 16.81 -16.45 5.26
N MET A 215 15.66 -15.90 4.86
CA MET A 215 15.14 -15.97 3.50
C MET A 215 15.33 -14.62 2.80
N LYS A 216 16.09 -14.63 1.70
CA LYS A 216 16.35 -13.45 0.86
C LYS A 216 15.66 -13.54 -0.50
N ASN A 217 15.67 -12.43 -1.26
CA ASN A 217 15.05 -12.32 -2.58
C ASN A 217 13.52 -12.44 -2.54
N VAL A 218 12.92 -11.87 -1.52
CA VAL A 218 11.46 -11.81 -1.36
C VAL A 218 10.95 -10.53 -2.00
N ASN A 219 10.39 -10.63 -3.21
CA ASN A 219 10.09 -9.48 -4.06
C ASN A 219 8.64 -8.99 -3.98
N SER A 220 7.84 -9.56 -3.10
CA SER A 220 6.47 -9.11 -2.79
C SER A 220 6.02 -9.62 -1.43
N PHE A 221 5.05 -8.97 -0.80
CA PHE A 221 4.49 -9.45 0.47
C PHE A 221 3.81 -10.82 0.35
N SER A 222 3.21 -11.10 -0.80
CA SER A 222 2.68 -12.43 -1.09
C SER A 222 3.79 -13.48 -1.30
N ALA A 223 4.97 -13.08 -1.80
CA ALA A 223 6.13 -13.96 -1.86
C ALA A 223 6.69 -14.24 -0.46
N ALA A 224 6.66 -13.26 0.46
CA ALA A 224 7.02 -13.46 1.87
C ALA A 224 6.12 -14.51 2.53
N GLU A 225 4.82 -14.43 2.32
CA GLU A 225 3.85 -15.40 2.82
C GLU A 225 4.19 -16.82 2.34
N ARG A 226 4.39 -17.00 1.03
CA ARG A 226 4.76 -18.30 0.46
C ARG A 226 6.12 -18.81 0.94
N ALA A 227 7.11 -17.94 1.03
CA ALA A 227 8.44 -18.29 1.49
C ALA A 227 8.44 -18.79 2.96
N ILE A 228 7.67 -18.14 3.83
CA ILE A 228 7.51 -18.53 5.24
C ILE A 228 6.85 -19.91 5.32
N ASP A 229 5.73 -20.12 4.62
CA ASP A 229 5.01 -21.39 4.66
C ASP A 229 5.86 -22.54 4.13
N TYR A 230 6.61 -22.31 3.04
CA TYR A 230 7.53 -23.30 2.49
C TYR A 230 8.65 -23.63 3.47
N GLU A 231 9.34 -22.63 4.01
CA GLU A 231 10.49 -22.82 4.89
C GLU A 231 10.07 -23.48 6.21
N ALA A 232 8.95 -23.07 6.80
CA ALA A 232 8.40 -23.73 7.99
C ALA A 232 8.11 -25.21 7.73
N SER A 233 7.47 -25.51 6.60
CA SER A 233 7.17 -26.89 6.20
C SER A 233 8.44 -27.73 5.98
N ARG A 234 9.47 -27.14 5.37
CA ARG A 234 10.77 -27.76 5.17
C ARG A 234 11.45 -28.09 6.50
N GLN A 235 11.49 -27.13 7.44
CA GLN A 235 12.10 -27.32 8.75
C GLN A 235 11.37 -28.39 9.57
N ILE A 236 10.05 -28.38 9.59
CA ILE A 236 9.23 -29.42 10.25
C ILE A 236 9.56 -30.80 9.69
N ALA A 237 9.60 -30.94 8.36
CA ALA A 237 9.92 -32.21 7.70
C ALA A 237 11.33 -32.75 8.03
N VAL A 238 12.31 -31.85 8.22
CA VAL A 238 13.67 -32.21 8.66
C VAL A 238 13.63 -32.73 10.10
N LEU A 239 12.98 -32.01 11.02
CA LEU A 239 12.91 -32.37 12.43
C LEU A 239 12.12 -33.65 12.67
N GLU A 240 11.01 -33.89 11.96
CA GLU A 240 10.22 -35.11 12.06
C GLU A 240 10.97 -36.36 11.60
N LYS A 241 11.95 -36.20 10.68
CA LYS A 241 12.86 -37.28 10.26
C LYS A 241 14.04 -37.47 11.20
N GLY A 242 14.09 -36.73 12.33
CA GLY A 242 15.20 -36.78 13.27
C GLY A 242 16.47 -36.06 12.79
N GLY A 243 16.35 -35.21 11.77
CA GLY A 243 17.43 -34.36 11.26
C GLY A 243 17.59 -33.10 12.11
N VAL A 244 18.58 -32.27 11.71
CA VAL A 244 18.89 -30.97 12.34
C VAL A 244 18.74 -29.88 11.30
N VAL A 245 18.04 -28.79 11.65
CA VAL A 245 17.99 -27.58 10.84
C VAL A 245 19.30 -26.83 11.02
N LEU A 246 19.98 -26.50 9.92
CA LEU A 246 21.21 -25.71 9.92
C LEU A 246 20.87 -24.20 9.83
N GLN A 247 21.67 -23.39 10.50
CA GLN A 247 21.58 -21.94 10.36
C GLN A 247 22.23 -21.55 9.03
N GLU A 248 21.40 -21.04 8.09
CA GLU A 248 21.81 -20.70 6.74
C GLU A 248 21.01 -19.54 6.20
N THR A 249 21.54 -18.89 5.15
CA THR A 249 20.80 -17.92 4.33
C THR A 249 20.36 -18.63 3.05
N ARG A 250 19.08 -18.53 2.71
CA ARG A 250 18.47 -19.14 1.54
C ARG A 250 17.85 -18.07 0.64
N ARG A 251 17.89 -18.31 -0.66
CA ARG A 251 17.25 -17.49 -1.68
C ARG A 251 15.88 -18.08 -2.02
N TRP A 252 14.84 -17.27 -2.00
CA TRP A 252 13.52 -17.64 -2.48
C TRP A 252 13.47 -17.58 -4.00
N ASP A 253 12.98 -18.64 -4.64
CA ASP A 253 12.60 -18.73 -6.03
C ASP A 253 11.08 -18.76 -6.12
N ASP A 254 10.48 -17.60 -6.42
CA ASP A 254 9.02 -17.45 -6.44
C ASP A 254 8.37 -18.15 -7.64
N VAL A 255 9.12 -18.37 -8.72
CA VAL A 255 8.63 -19.04 -9.94
C VAL A 255 8.45 -20.54 -9.68
N ASN A 256 9.44 -21.15 -9.04
CA ASN A 256 9.43 -22.59 -8.75
C ASN A 256 8.82 -22.90 -7.38
N GLY A 257 8.60 -21.90 -6.51
CA GLY A 257 8.05 -22.07 -5.17
C GLY A 257 8.98 -22.84 -4.22
N ILE A 258 10.29 -22.65 -4.35
CA ILE A 258 11.32 -23.34 -3.55
C ILE A 258 12.37 -22.36 -3.02
N SER A 259 13.16 -22.80 -2.04
CA SER A 259 14.33 -22.05 -1.59
C SER A 259 15.63 -22.81 -1.83
N GLU A 260 16.70 -22.07 -2.15
CA GLU A 260 18.04 -22.60 -2.39
C GLU A 260 19.03 -22.02 -1.39
N VAL A 261 20.00 -22.81 -0.93
CA VAL A 261 21.04 -22.33 -0.01
C VAL A 261 21.97 -21.35 -0.74
N LEU A 262 22.14 -20.16 -0.18
CA LEU A 262 23.11 -19.16 -0.66
C LEU A 262 24.43 -19.27 0.08
N ARG A 263 24.38 -19.39 1.40
CA ARG A 263 25.57 -19.49 2.26
C ARG A 263 25.22 -20.20 3.57
N SER A 264 26.21 -20.85 4.15
CA SER A 264 26.13 -21.46 5.49
C SER A 264 26.62 -20.51 6.58
N LYS A 265 26.39 -20.87 7.87
CA LYS A 265 26.87 -20.11 9.02
C LYS A 265 28.41 -19.99 9.09
N GLU A 266 29.12 -20.96 8.53
CA GLU A 266 30.61 -20.95 8.51
C GLU A 266 31.16 -19.75 7.73
N ASP A 267 30.34 -19.15 6.82
CA ASP A 267 30.67 -17.97 6.05
C ASP A 267 30.17 -16.65 6.72
N ALA A 268 29.68 -16.71 7.98
CA ALA A 268 29.20 -15.52 8.67
C ALA A 268 30.34 -14.51 8.87
N GLN A 269 30.18 -13.33 8.31
CA GLN A 269 31.17 -12.26 8.40
C GLN A 269 31.06 -11.55 9.75
N ASP A 270 32.21 -11.35 10.42
CA ASP A 270 32.34 -10.38 11.49
C ASP A 270 32.51 -8.99 10.87
N TYR A 271 31.49 -8.15 11.00
CA TYR A 271 31.48 -6.81 10.42
C TYR A 271 32.39 -5.81 11.15
N ARG A 272 32.94 -6.14 12.28
CA ARG A 272 33.90 -5.30 13.06
C ARG A 272 33.43 -3.87 13.16
N TYR A 273 32.20 -3.67 13.67
CA TYR A 273 31.63 -2.35 13.85
C TYR A 273 32.54 -1.46 14.73
N PHE A 274 32.67 -0.21 14.32
CA PHE A 274 33.27 0.85 15.12
C PHE A 274 32.67 2.21 14.72
N PRO A 275 32.65 3.22 15.61
CA PRO A 275 32.12 4.56 15.30
C PRO A 275 32.82 5.17 14.09
N ASP A 276 32.04 5.75 13.17
CA ASP A 276 32.60 6.45 12.01
C ASP A 276 33.33 7.71 12.48
N PRO A 277 34.67 7.84 12.24
CA PRO A 277 35.44 8.96 12.72
C PRO A 277 35.19 10.28 12.00
N ASP A 278 34.53 10.21 10.83
CA ASP A 278 34.24 11.36 9.97
C ASP A 278 32.86 11.96 10.24
N LEU A 279 32.03 11.28 11.08
CA LEU A 279 30.70 11.72 11.45
C LEU A 279 30.61 12.11 12.93
N LEU A 280 29.93 13.21 13.19
CA LEU A 280 29.65 13.64 14.55
C LEU A 280 28.55 12.79 15.19
N THR A 281 28.60 12.74 16.53
CA THR A 281 27.46 12.21 17.31
C THR A 281 26.19 12.98 16.94
N ILE A 282 25.11 12.24 16.69
CA ILE A 282 23.79 12.82 16.46
C ILE A 282 23.20 13.19 17.81
N VAL A 283 22.87 14.45 17.98
CA VAL A 283 22.19 14.96 19.18
C VAL A 283 20.89 15.60 18.72
N VAL A 284 19.76 15.08 19.17
CA VAL A 284 18.43 15.58 18.83
C VAL A 284 17.82 16.24 20.07
N ASP A 285 17.32 17.46 19.90
CA ASP A 285 16.66 18.20 20.95
C ASP A 285 15.30 17.56 21.30
N GLU A 286 14.99 17.47 22.61
CA GLU A 286 13.72 16.90 23.09
C GLU A 286 12.49 17.68 22.58
N GLU A 287 12.60 19.00 22.45
CA GLU A 287 11.52 19.83 21.93
C GLU A 287 11.25 19.50 20.45
N HIS A 288 12.30 19.33 19.64
CA HIS A 288 12.18 18.93 18.26
C HIS A 288 11.58 17.51 18.10
N VAL A 289 12.00 16.57 18.95
CA VAL A 289 11.42 15.22 18.98
C VAL A 289 9.92 15.26 19.26
N GLU A 290 9.49 16.12 20.20
CA GLU A 290 8.07 16.30 20.52
C GLU A 290 7.28 16.98 19.39
N GLU A 291 7.87 17.97 18.69
CA GLU A 291 7.27 18.58 17.50
C GLU A 291 7.03 17.55 16.40
N LEU A 292 8.02 16.68 16.14
CA LEU A 292 7.88 15.60 15.17
C LEU A 292 6.77 14.61 15.58
N ARG A 293 6.67 14.29 16.88
CA ARG A 293 5.60 13.45 17.40
C ARG A 293 4.21 14.04 17.13
N GLN A 294 4.04 15.35 17.36
CA GLN A 294 2.76 16.04 17.11
C GLN A 294 2.41 16.16 15.63
N SER A 295 3.38 16.05 14.75
CA SER A 295 3.16 16.09 13.29
C SER A 295 2.62 14.78 12.70
N ILE A 296 2.52 13.71 13.49
CA ILE A 296 2.09 12.39 13.01
C ILE A 296 0.56 12.40 12.81
N PRO A 297 0.06 12.03 11.62
CA PRO A 297 -1.37 11.93 11.36
C PRO A 297 -1.98 10.73 12.08
N GLU A 298 -3.31 10.62 12.06
CA GLU A 298 -3.99 9.39 12.49
C GLU A 298 -3.49 8.20 11.65
N LEU A 299 -2.94 7.19 12.33
CA LEU A 299 -2.32 6.03 11.69
C LEU A 299 -3.36 5.05 11.09
N PRO A 300 -2.97 4.24 10.09
CA PRO A 300 -3.88 3.35 9.36
C PRO A 300 -4.71 2.43 10.24
N VAL A 301 -4.13 1.83 11.28
CA VAL A 301 -4.82 0.89 12.18
C VAL A 301 -5.94 1.57 12.97
N HIS A 302 -5.70 2.79 13.47
CA HIS A 302 -6.72 3.56 14.21
C HIS A 302 -7.83 4.01 13.27
N ARG A 303 -7.48 4.46 12.07
CA ARG A 303 -8.42 4.85 11.02
C ARG A 303 -9.30 3.66 10.60
N LEU A 304 -8.72 2.48 10.43
CA LEU A 304 -9.45 1.23 10.16
C LEU A 304 -10.48 0.94 11.25
N GLN A 305 -10.04 0.95 12.51
CA GLN A 305 -10.94 0.72 13.65
C GLN A 305 -12.08 1.76 13.69
N ARG A 306 -11.79 3.02 13.41
CA ARG A 306 -12.80 4.07 13.30
C ARG A 306 -13.79 3.82 12.16
N TYR A 307 -13.32 3.36 10.99
CA TYR A 307 -14.19 3.05 9.86
C TYR A 307 -15.12 1.87 10.15
N LEU A 308 -14.63 0.85 10.82
CA LEU A 308 -15.45 -0.28 11.28
C LEU A 308 -16.49 0.16 12.32
N ASN A 309 -16.07 0.99 13.31
CA ASN A 309 -16.89 1.32 14.47
C ASN A 309 -17.85 2.49 14.22
N ASP A 310 -17.41 3.57 13.57
CA ASP A 310 -18.19 4.79 13.42
C ASP A 310 -18.97 4.82 12.10
N TYR A 311 -18.30 4.49 11.00
CA TYR A 311 -18.92 4.45 9.67
C TYR A 311 -19.63 3.12 9.36
N LYS A 312 -19.46 2.08 10.20
CA LYS A 312 -20.03 0.72 10.01
C LYS A 312 -19.75 0.14 8.63
N LEU A 313 -18.57 0.42 8.09
CA LEU A 313 -18.12 -0.16 6.83
C LEU A 313 -17.66 -1.61 7.04
N PRO A 314 -17.81 -2.50 6.04
CA PRO A 314 -17.19 -3.81 6.05
C PRO A 314 -15.66 -3.72 6.15
N TYR A 315 -15.02 -4.70 6.78
CA TYR A 315 -13.57 -4.77 6.94
C TYR A 315 -12.83 -4.59 5.60
N PHE A 316 -13.23 -5.35 4.58
CA PHE A 316 -12.60 -5.31 3.26
C PHE A 316 -12.58 -3.90 2.66
N ASP A 317 -13.72 -3.21 2.71
CA ASP A 317 -13.81 -1.83 2.22
C ASP A 317 -12.96 -0.86 3.04
N SER A 318 -13.02 -1.00 4.36
CA SER A 318 -12.26 -0.17 5.30
C SER A 318 -10.76 -0.32 5.08
N ASN A 319 -10.28 -1.57 4.92
CA ASN A 319 -8.88 -1.85 4.68
C ASN A 319 -8.38 -1.23 3.36
N LEU A 320 -9.13 -1.37 2.27
CA LEU A 320 -8.80 -0.77 0.97
C LEU A 320 -8.77 0.77 1.00
N LEU A 321 -9.61 1.39 1.83
CA LEU A 321 -9.60 2.85 2.01
C LEU A 321 -8.37 3.32 2.77
N VAL A 322 -7.99 2.61 3.85
CA VAL A 322 -6.87 3.04 4.71
C VAL A 322 -5.48 2.64 4.17
N GLU A 323 -5.37 1.81 3.14
CA GLU A 323 -4.11 1.50 2.49
C GLU A 323 -3.38 2.74 1.93
N ASN A 324 -4.13 3.79 1.61
CA ASN A 324 -3.59 5.01 1.01
C ASN A 324 -4.22 6.24 1.67
N VAL A 325 -3.37 7.14 2.15
CA VAL A 325 -3.81 8.34 2.88
C VAL A 325 -4.70 9.25 2.04
N ASP A 326 -4.39 9.44 0.75
CA ASP A 326 -5.19 10.31 -0.12
C ASP A 326 -6.61 9.79 -0.32
N LYS A 327 -6.75 8.45 -0.48
CA LYS A 327 -8.08 7.80 -0.55
C LYS A 327 -8.85 7.94 0.75
N ALA A 328 -8.19 7.72 1.89
CA ALA A 328 -8.79 7.83 3.20
C ALA A 328 -9.28 9.27 3.46
N GLU A 329 -8.45 10.26 3.20
CA GLU A 329 -8.83 11.67 3.35
C GLU A 329 -9.94 12.10 2.39
N PHE A 330 -9.87 11.67 1.13
CA PHE A 330 -10.91 11.96 0.15
C PHE A 330 -12.26 11.36 0.57
N PHE A 331 -12.24 10.11 1.06
CA PHE A 331 -13.43 9.45 1.62
C PHE A 331 -14.02 10.25 2.78
N GLU A 332 -13.19 10.61 3.76
CA GLU A 332 -13.64 11.34 4.95
C GLU A 332 -14.20 12.73 4.61
N LYS A 333 -13.50 13.47 3.76
CA LYS A 333 -13.95 14.80 3.30
C LYS A 333 -15.29 14.71 2.56
N THR A 334 -15.47 13.67 1.72
CA THR A 334 -16.74 13.47 1.00
C THR A 334 -17.88 13.05 1.94
N ALA A 335 -17.60 12.16 2.89
CA ALA A 335 -18.59 11.74 3.89
C ALA A 335 -19.02 12.91 4.80
N ALA A 336 -18.09 13.80 5.15
CA ALA A 336 -18.36 15.00 5.94
C ALA A 336 -19.32 15.99 5.23
N LEU A 337 -19.44 15.93 3.90
CA LEU A 337 -20.44 16.69 3.13
C LEU A 337 -21.87 16.10 3.22
N GLY A 338 -22.07 15.07 4.05
CA GLY A 338 -23.37 14.45 4.29
C GLY A 338 -23.72 13.30 3.35
N VAL A 339 -22.81 12.83 2.56
CA VAL A 339 -22.98 11.63 1.71
C VAL A 339 -22.85 10.38 2.56
N ALA A 340 -23.72 9.39 2.34
CA ALA A 340 -23.65 8.11 3.04
C ALA A 340 -22.30 7.43 2.84
N PRO A 341 -21.56 7.04 3.92
CA PRO A 341 -20.23 6.46 3.84
C PRO A 341 -20.11 5.29 2.86
N LYS A 342 -21.08 4.37 2.87
CA LYS A 342 -21.10 3.21 1.95
C LYS A 342 -21.22 3.63 0.48
N THR A 343 -21.95 4.70 0.19
CA THR A 343 -22.09 5.23 -1.19
C THR A 343 -20.77 5.82 -1.65
N VAL A 344 -20.10 6.64 -0.82
CA VAL A 344 -18.76 7.19 -1.12
C VAL A 344 -17.77 6.05 -1.40
N THR A 345 -17.75 5.05 -0.53
CA THR A 345 -16.88 3.86 -0.67
C THR A 345 -17.09 3.17 -2.01
N ASN A 346 -18.35 2.92 -2.40
CA ASN A 346 -18.66 2.25 -3.66
C ASN A 346 -18.17 3.04 -4.88
N TRP A 347 -18.31 4.36 -4.90
CA TRP A 347 -17.81 5.19 -5.99
C TRP A 347 -16.28 5.24 -6.00
N LEU A 348 -15.66 5.43 -4.85
CA LEU A 348 -14.21 5.59 -4.74
C LEU A 348 -13.46 4.29 -5.05
N LEU A 349 -13.87 3.17 -4.44
CA LEU A 349 -13.23 1.87 -4.65
C LEU A 349 -13.67 1.18 -5.96
N GLY A 350 -14.83 1.56 -6.50
CA GLY A 350 -15.36 1.02 -7.76
C GLY A 350 -14.96 1.85 -8.97
N ASP A 351 -15.86 2.74 -9.41
CA ASP A 351 -15.74 3.43 -10.70
C ASP A 351 -14.51 4.37 -10.75
N ILE A 352 -14.19 5.12 -9.67
CA ILE A 352 -13.03 6.01 -9.63
C ILE A 352 -11.73 5.19 -9.69
N THR A 353 -11.56 4.19 -8.81
CA THR A 353 -10.34 3.35 -8.81
C THR A 353 -10.15 2.63 -10.15
N LYS A 354 -11.22 2.19 -10.81
CA LYS A 354 -11.16 1.60 -12.15
C LYS A 354 -10.55 2.58 -13.16
N ILE A 355 -11.01 3.83 -13.20
CA ILE A 355 -10.50 4.85 -14.12
C ILE A 355 -9.02 5.15 -13.82
N LEU A 356 -8.65 5.28 -12.54
CA LEU A 356 -7.26 5.52 -12.13
C LEU A 356 -6.33 4.40 -12.60
N ASN A 357 -6.74 3.14 -12.43
CA ASN A 357 -5.97 1.98 -12.89
C ASN A 357 -5.83 1.94 -14.43
N GLU A 358 -6.90 2.21 -15.17
CA GLU A 358 -6.89 2.25 -16.64
C GLU A 358 -5.97 3.36 -17.17
N LYS A 359 -5.87 4.47 -16.46
CA LYS A 359 -5.01 5.62 -16.82
C LYS A 359 -3.61 5.56 -16.21
N ASN A 360 -3.35 4.57 -15.34
CA ASN A 360 -2.12 4.43 -14.58
C ASN A 360 -1.72 5.73 -13.85
N CYS A 361 -2.67 6.31 -13.14
CA CYS A 361 -2.52 7.55 -12.38
C CYS A 361 -3.11 7.42 -10.96
N THR A 362 -2.80 8.39 -10.10
CA THR A 362 -3.32 8.49 -8.73
C THR A 362 -4.50 9.46 -8.64
N LEU A 363 -5.15 9.53 -7.50
CA LEU A 363 -6.24 10.49 -7.26
C LEU A 363 -5.73 11.95 -7.32
N ALA A 364 -4.50 12.18 -6.86
CA ALA A 364 -3.84 13.50 -6.91
C ALA A 364 -3.57 14.01 -8.34
N ASP A 365 -3.46 13.09 -9.32
CA ASP A 365 -3.27 13.43 -10.73
C ASP A 365 -4.57 13.82 -11.44
N THR A 366 -5.69 13.87 -10.72
CA THR A 366 -7.03 14.14 -11.26
C THR A 366 -7.55 15.51 -10.81
N SER A 367 -8.58 16.01 -11.52
CA SER A 367 -9.37 17.18 -11.09
C SER A 367 -10.54 16.80 -10.17
N MET A 368 -10.58 15.55 -9.66
CA MET A 368 -11.66 15.08 -8.81
C MET A 368 -11.53 15.64 -7.39
N THR A 369 -12.61 16.22 -6.87
CA THR A 369 -12.68 16.73 -5.50
C THR A 369 -13.81 16.08 -4.72
N PRO A 370 -13.77 16.10 -3.37
CA PRO A 370 -14.86 15.64 -2.53
C PRO A 370 -16.20 16.30 -2.85
N GLU A 371 -16.18 17.60 -3.17
CA GLU A 371 -17.37 18.39 -3.53
C GLU A 371 -17.99 17.91 -4.84
N LYS A 372 -17.16 17.65 -5.87
CA LYS A 372 -17.64 17.11 -7.15
C LYS A 372 -18.27 15.73 -6.96
N LEU A 373 -17.67 14.86 -6.16
CA LEU A 373 -18.26 13.55 -5.89
C LEU A 373 -19.56 13.67 -5.10
N SER A 374 -19.60 14.52 -4.11
CA SER A 374 -20.81 14.78 -3.32
C SER A 374 -21.95 15.34 -4.19
N GLU A 375 -21.65 16.29 -5.07
CA GLU A 375 -22.62 16.86 -6.03
C GLU A 375 -23.16 15.79 -6.99
N LEU A 376 -22.26 14.97 -7.58
CA LEU A 376 -22.62 13.88 -8.47
C LEU A 376 -23.58 12.88 -7.80
N ILE A 377 -23.24 12.44 -6.59
CA ILE A 377 -24.08 11.53 -5.81
C ILE A 377 -25.41 12.19 -5.48
N GLY A 378 -25.39 13.47 -5.09
CA GLY A 378 -26.61 14.24 -4.81
C GLY A 378 -27.56 14.32 -5.99
N LEU A 379 -27.05 14.49 -7.23
CA LEU A 379 -27.87 14.48 -8.45
C LEU A 379 -28.53 13.10 -8.70
N ILE A 380 -27.83 12.02 -8.38
CA ILE A 380 -28.34 10.65 -8.48
C ILE A 380 -29.40 10.37 -7.41
N ASP A 381 -29.13 10.74 -6.16
CA ASP A 381 -30.03 10.52 -5.02
C ASP A 381 -31.35 11.29 -5.17
N ARG A 382 -31.28 12.51 -5.72
CA ARG A 382 -32.48 13.30 -6.07
C ARG A 382 -33.17 12.80 -7.35
N LYS A 383 -32.64 11.73 -7.97
CA LYS A 383 -33.17 11.17 -9.25
C LYS A 383 -33.18 12.17 -10.40
N GLU A 384 -32.31 13.17 -10.36
CA GLU A 384 -32.13 14.10 -11.47
C GLU A 384 -31.41 13.46 -12.63
N ILE A 385 -30.53 12.48 -12.35
CA ILE A 385 -29.84 11.64 -13.32
C ILE A 385 -29.89 10.17 -12.90
N SER A 386 -29.73 9.26 -13.85
CA SER A 386 -29.59 7.82 -13.57
C SER A 386 -28.16 7.46 -13.14
N ASN A 387 -27.96 6.31 -12.48
CA ASN A 387 -26.62 5.79 -12.16
C ASN A 387 -25.71 5.67 -13.40
N ASN A 388 -26.26 5.24 -14.55
CA ASN A 388 -25.51 5.14 -15.80
C ASN A 388 -25.10 6.53 -16.33
N ALA A 389 -25.98 7.51 -16.24
CA ALA A 389 -25.65 8.89 -16.56
C ALA A 389 -24.59 9.43 -15.61
N GLY A 390 -24.67 9.09 -14.31
CA GLY A 390 -23.65 9.43 -13.31
C GLY A 390 -22.25 8.92 -13.67
N LYS A 391 -22.13 7.70 -14.20
CA LYS A 391 -20.83 7.19 -14.69
C LYS A 391 -20.31 7.99 -15.89
N THR A 392 -21.18 8.35 -16.81
CA THR A 392 -20.82 9.22 -17.96
C THR A 392 -20.36 10.60 -17.47
N VAL A 393 -21.01 11.15 -16.44
CA VAL A 393 -20.59 12.42 -15.83
C VAL A 393 -19.24 12.27 -15.15
N LEU A 394 -19.00 11.17 -14.39
CA LEU A 394 -17.72 10.90 -13.75
C LEU A 394 -16.56 10.86 -14.75
N ASP A 395 -16.73 10.15 -15.89
CA ASP A 395 -15.71 10.07 -16.94
C ASP A 395 -15.29 11.45 -17.49
N GLU A 396 -16.20 12.41 -17.48
CA GLU A 396 -15.93 13.78 -17.97
C GLU A 396 -15.32 14.70 -16.90
N ILE A 397 -15.77 14.59 -15.63
CA ILE A 397 -15.33 15.51 -14.57
C ILE A 397 -13.99 15.13 -13.94
N ILE A 398 -13.60 13.83 -14.02
CA ILE A 398 -12.44 13.32 -13.30
C ILE A 398 -11.13 13.96 -13.76
N PHE A 399 -11.03 14.37 -15.03
CA PHE A 399 -9.86 15.05 -15.60
C PHE A 399 -10.19 16.45 -16.15
N SER A 400 -11.28 17.06 -15.71
CA SER A 400 -11.66 18.42 -16.15
C SER A 400 -12.10 19.26 -14.96
N ASP A 401 -12.07 20.57 -15.11
CA ASP A 401 -12.53 21.51 -14.08
C ASP A 401 -14.06 21.67 -14.05
N LYS A 402 -14.78 21.00 -14.95
CA LYS A 402 -16.24 21.06 -15.01
C LYS A 402 -16.89 20.48 -13.75
N THR A 403 -18.02 21.05 -13.37
CA THR A 403 -18.87 20.50 -12.32
C THR A 403 -19.81 19.40 -12.87
N PRO A 404 -20.29 18.49 -12.01
CA PRO A 404 -21.29 17.52 -12.40
C PRO A 404 -22.54 18.13 -13.05
N THR A 405 -23.05 19.25 -12.51
CA THR A 405 -24.23 19.94 -13.05
C THR A 405 -23.98 20.48 -14.46
N GLU A 406 -22.83 21.10 -14.71
CA GLU A 406 -22.47 21.60 -16.05
C GLU A 406 -22.46 20.47 -17.10
N VAL A 407 -21.85 19.32 -16.76
CA VAL A 407 -21.79 18.17 -17.68
C VAL A 407 -23.20 17.58 -17.92
N VAL A 408 -24.04 17.52 -16.87
CA VAL A 408 -25.44 17.05 -17.01
C VAL A 408 -26.23 17.95 -17.95
N GLU A 409 -26.05 19.27 -17.87
CA GLU A 409 -26.72 20.24 -18.76
C GLU A 409 -26.19 20.16 -20.20
N GLU A 410 -24.88 20.16 -20.39
CA GLU A 410 -24.24 20.09 -21.72
C GLU A 410 -24.64 18.82 -22.48
N LYS A 411 -24.72 17.69 -21.80
CA LYS A 411 -25.04 16.40 -22.42
C LYS A 411 -26.52 16.06 -22.39
N GLY A 412 -27.33 16.89 -21.77
CA GLY A 412 -28.79 16.67 -21.67
C GLY A 412 -29.13 15.37 -20.92
N LEU A 413 -28.39 15.05 -19.86
CA LEU A 413 -28.52 13.79 -19.09
C LEU A 413 -29.63 13.83 -18.03
N LYS A 414 -30.31 14.98 -17.89
CA LYS A 414 -31.35 15.17 -16.88
C LYS A 414 -32.52 14.23 -17.14
N GLN A 415 -32.95 13.50 -16.11
CA GLN A 415 -34.12 12.62 -16.24
C GLN A 415 -35.37 13.42 -16.41
N ILE A 416 -36.18 13.02 -17.36
CA ILE A 416 -37.49 13.58 -17.58
C ILE A 416 -38.48 12.89 -16.65
N SER A 417 -38.97 13.63 -15.65
CA SER A 417 -39.97 13.18 -14.69
C SER A 417 -41.40 13.64 -15.08
N ASP A 418 -41.52 14.28 -16.25
CA ASP A 418 -42.86 14.71 -16.74
C ASP A 418 -43.69 13.47 -17.09
N THR A 419 -44.69 13.21 -16.25
CA THR A 419 -45.60 12.08 -16.38
C THR A 419 -46.29 12.04 -17.75
N SER A 420 -46.64 13.20 -18.28
CA SER A 420 -47.33 13.30 -19.59
C SER A 420 -46.44 12.89 -20.76
N PHE A 421 -45.15 13.20 -20.69
CA PHE A 421 -44.16 12.78 -21.68
C PHE A 421 -43.85 11.27 -21.56
N LEU A 422 -43.70 10.75 -20.36
CA LEU A 422 -43.47 9.31 -20.12
C LEU A 422 -44.70 8.48 -20.52
N GLU A 423 -45.91 8.97 -20.31
CA GLU A 423 -47.15 8.32 -20.75
C GLU A 423 -47.24 8.23 -22.27
N LYS A 424 -46.86 9.27 -23.02
CA LYS A 424 -46.81 9.23 -24.50
C LYS A 424 -45.83 8.19 -25.00
N ILE A 425 -44.63 8.13 -24.44
CA ILE A 425 -43.64 7.12 -24.81
C ILE A 425 -44.15 5.71 -24.47
N ALA A 426 -44.79 5.53 -23.33
CA ALA A 426 -45.39 4.26 -22.97
C ALA A 426 -46.47 3.82 -23.96
N ASP A 427 -47.34 4.76 -24.39
CA ASP A 427 -48.39 4.48 -25.40
C ASP A 427 -47.78 4.08 -26.74
N GLU A 428 -46.77 4.80 -27.22
CA GLU A 428 -46.06 4.46 -28.48
C GLU A 428 -45.40 3.07 -28.39
N VAL A 429 -44.75 2.75 -27.29
CA VAL A 429 -44.07 1.47 -27.08
C VAL A 429 -45.09 0.32 -26.94
N LEU A 430 -46.19 0.51 -26.23
CA LEU A 430 -47.27 -0.48 -26.14
C LEU A 430 -47.92 -0.75 -27.50
N ALA A 431 -48.19 0.29 -28.27
CA ALA A 431 -48.73 0.17 -29.62
C ALA A 431 -47.80 -0.57 -30.58
N ALA A 432 -46.47 -0.35 -30.44
CA ALA A 432 -45.43 -1.02 -31.24
C ALA A 432 -45.18 -2.47 -30.85
N ASN A 433 -45.62 -2.92 -29.66
CA ASN A 433 -45.30 -4.24 -29.08
C ASN A 433 -46.58 -5.00 -28.63
N PRO A 434 -47.61 -5.21 -29.48
CA PRO A 434 -48.87 -5.83 -29.06
C PRO A 434 -48.71 -7.26 -28.53
N LYS A 435 -47.75 -8.02 -29.03
CA LYS A 435 -47.45 -9.38 -28.58
C LYS A 435 -46.93 -9.39 -27.15
N ALA A 436 -46.12 -8.39 -26.77
CA ALA A 436 -45.61 -8.26 -25.40
C ALA A 436 -46.74 -7.93 -24.40
N VAL A 437 -47.70 -7.10 -24.83
CA VAL A 437 -48.90 -6.79 -24.03
C VAL A 437 -49.76 -8.04 -23.81
N GLU A 438 -49.98 -8.87 -24.85
CA GLU A 438 -50.68 -10.14 -24.71
C GLU A 438 -49.96 -11.13 -23.78
N ASP A 439 -48.64 -11.23 -23.88
CA ASP A 439 -47.84 -12.12 -23.01
C ASP A 439 -47.93 -11.69 -21.53
N TYR A 440 -47.95 -10.39 -21.26
CA TYR A 440 -48.18 -9.89 -19.91
C TYR A 440 -49.56 -10.26 -19.36
N LYS A 441 -50.61 -10.07 -20.15
CA LYS A 441 -52.00 -10.46 -19.83
C LYS A 441 -52.15 -11.98 -19.59
N LYS A 442 -51.28 -12.79 -20.18
CA LYS A 442 -51.18 -14.24 -19.94
C LYS A 442 -50.38 -14.62 -18.72
N GLY A 443 -49.95 -13.64 -17.89
CA GLY A 443 -49.22 -13.84 -16.62
C GLY A 443 -47.68 -13.84 -16.73
N LYS A 444 -47.11 -13.51 -17.89
CA LYS A 444 -45.64 -13.40 -18.05
C LYS A 444 -45.14 -12.02 -17.62
N THR A 445 -45.00 -11.80 -16.31
CA THR A 445 -44.61 -10.51 -15.76
C THR A 445 -43.21 -10.01 -16.17
N ASN A 446 -42.31 -10.91 -16.55
CA ASN A 446 -40.95 -10.57 -17.02
C ASN A 446 -40.91 -9.68 -18.27
N VAL A 447 -42.02 -9.63 -19.05
CA VAL A 447 -42.14 -8.82 -20.27
C VAL A 447 -42.11 -7.31 -19.96
N VAL A 448 -42.51 -6.89 -18.75
CA VAL A 448 -42.46 -5.46 -18.35
C VAL A 448 -41.03 -4.93 -18.43
N GLY A 449 -40.03 -5.73 -18.04
CA GLY A 449 -38.63 -5.33 -18.17
C GLY A 449 -38.18 -5.04 -19.59
N PHE A 450 -38.68 -5.82 -20.56
CA PHE A 450 -38.46 -5.58 -21.99
C PHE A 450 -39.13 -4.28 -22.46
N LEU A 451 -40.38 -4.03 -22.07
CA LEU A 451 -41.12 -2.82 -22.43
C LEU A 451 -40.46 -1.56 -21.81
N VAL A 452 -40.03 -1.62 -20.55
CA VAL A 452 -39.21 -0.55 -19.92
C VAL A 452 -37.95 -0.28 -20.72
N GLY A 453 -37.24 -1.32 -21.17
CA GLY A 453 -36.05 -1.18 -22.02
C GLY A 453 -36.35 -0.49 -23.36
N GLN A 454 -37.52 -0.73 -23.98
CA GLN A 454 -37.95 -0.03 -25.19
C GLN A 454 -38.30 1.44 -24.92
N CYS A 455 -39.00 1.73 -23.81
CA CYS A 455 -39.28 3.11 -23.39
C CYS A 455 -37.99 3.88 -23.08
N MET A 456 -36.99 3.23 -22.44
CA MET A 456 -35.67 3.82 -22.19
C MET A 456 -34.95 4.17 -23.50
N ARG A 457 -35.05 3.32 -24.54
CA ARG A 457 -34.49 3.63 -25.86
C ARG A 457 -35.20 4.79 -26.53
N ALA A 458 -36.54 4.80 -26.49
CA ALA A 458 -37.35 5.86 -27.07
C ALA A 458 -37.11 7.22 -26.36
N SER A 459 -36.90 7.22 -25.06
CA SER A 459 -36.55 8.42 -24.25
C SER A 459 -35.05 8.76 -24.29
N LYS A 460 -34.24 8.09 -25.13
CA LYS A 460 -32.76 8.28 -25.17
C LYS A 460 -32.08 8.14 -23.81
N GLY A 461 -32.58 7.28 -22.94
CA GLY A 461 -32.08 7.07 -21.60
C GLY A 461 -32.52 8.08 -20.53
N GLN A 462 -33.36 9.05 -20.90
CA GLN A 462 -33.82 10.12 -20.00
C GLN A 462 -35.07 9.77 -19.17
N GLY A 463 -35.81 8.70 -19.52
CA GLY A 463 -36.97 8.25 -18.76
C GLY A 463 -36.58 7.63 -17.40
N ASN A 464 -37.34 7.87 -16.33
CA ASN A 464 -37.15 7.15 -15.09
C ASN A 464 -37.69 5.71 -15.23
N PRO A 465 -36.86 4.65 -15.08
CA PRO A 465 -37.27 3.27 -15.28
C PRO A 465 -38.39 2.81 -14.34
N ASN A 466 -38.40 3.28 -13.08
CA ASN A 466 -39.44 2.92 -12.13
C ASN A 466 -40.77 3.58 -12.47
N SER A 467 -40.76 4.87 -12.80
CA SER A 467 -41.97 5.58 -13.25
C SER A 467 -42.52 4.99 -14.56
N LEU A 468 -41.64 4.65 -15.49
CA LEU A 468 -42.04 3.97 -16.74
C LEU A 468 -42.66 2.60 -16.47
N ARG A 469 -42.13 1.84 -15.50
CA ARG A 469 -42.69 0.57 -15.10
C ARG A 469 -44.09 0.73 -14.53
N GLU A 470 -44.29 1.65 -13.59
CA GLU A 470 -45.60 1.95 -12.99
C GLU A 470 -46.63 2.37 -14.06
N ILE A 471 -46.21 3.26 -14.96
CA ILE A 471 -47.06 3.72 -16.08
C ILE A 471 -47.44 2.56 -17.02
N LEU A 472 -46.48 1.71 -17.40
CA LEU A 472 -46.69 0.55 -18.24
C LEU A 472 -47.64 -0.47 -17.61
N GLU A 473 -47.42 -0.82 -16.34
CA GLU A 473 -48.25 -1.75 -15.59
C GLU A 473 -49.70 -1.24 -15.46
N LYS A 474 -49.86 0.06 -15.14
CA LYS A 474 -51.16 0.70 -15.11
C LYS A 474 -51.86 0.68 -16.46
N LYS A 475 -51.19 1.11 -17.53
CA LYS A 475 -51.75 1.18 -18.87
C LYS A 475 -52.10 -0.19 -19.46
N ILE A 476 -51.26 -1.24 -19.19
CA ILE A 476 -51.58 -2.60 -19.63
C ILE A 476 -52.78 -3.18 -18.88
N ALA A 477 -53.01 -2.76 -17.62
CA ALA A 477 -54.18 -3.18 -16.85
C ALA A 477 -55.48 -2.48 -17.34
N GLU A 478 -55.38 -1.30 -17.96
CA GLU A 478 -56.50 -0.54 -18.55
C GLU A 478 -56.84 -1.00 -19.98
N LEU A 479 -55.91 -1.66 -20.67
CA LEU A 479 -56.09 -2.24 -22.01
C LEU A 479 -56.73 -3.64 -21.93
#